data_933f8b938063dcebc65126eeb9a5bce7
#
_entry.id   933f8b938063dcebc65126eeb9a5bce7
#
_cell.length_a   1.000
_cell.length_b   1.000
_cell.length_c   1.000
_cell.angle_alpha   90.00
_cell.angle_beta   90.00
_cell.angle_gamma   90.00
#
_symmetry.space_group_name_H-M   'P 1'
#
loop_
_entity.id
_entity.type
_entity.pdbx_description
1 polymer ?
#
loop_
_entity_poly.entity_id
_entity_poly.type
_entity_poly.pdbx_seq_one_letter_code
_entity_poly.pdbx_strand_id
1 'polypeptide(L)'
;ARMGARIKVIGVGGGGSNAVSRMVQAGISGVEFMVANTDAQALMMSDAEVKIDIGREFTRGLGAGSDPEVGREAAESSRAEIEELVAGADMVFITAGEGGGTGTGAAPVIAEISRAAGALTVGIVTRPFNFEGRRRALQAEAGISKLREKVDTLIVIPNERLLAISSDKTSLLAAFASADQVLLDGVVGITGLIMTPGLINTDFADVKMILKNAGTSLMGIGRGTGDNRATVAANAAINSPLLESSVEGARGILLNIAGPSDLGLFEVNT
;
A
#
# COMPACT_ATOMS: atom_id res chain seq x y z
N ALA A 1 27.11 -12.29 1.00
CA ALA A 1 26.51 -11.90 -0.29
C ALA A 1 25.01 -11.70 -0.08
N ARG A 2 24.54 -10.53 -0.48
CA ARG A 2 23.14 -10.16 -0.34
C ARG A 2 22.29 -10.91 -1.37
N MET A 3 21.34 -11.69 -0.92
CA MET A 3 20.45 -12.45 -1.77
C MET A 3 19.08 -11.76 -1.85
N GLY A 4 18.70 -11.33 -3.04
CA GLY A 4 17.40 -10.73 -3.31
C GLY A 4 17.30 -9.22 -3.10
N ALA A 5 16.17 -8.67 -3.47
CA ALA A 5 15.87 -7.25 -3.35
C ALA A 5 15.62 -6.86 -1.88
N ARG A 6 16.08 -5.67 -1.50
CA ARG A 6 15.74 -5.05 -0.20
C ARG A 6 14.46 -4.26 -0.34
N ILE A 7 13.41 -4.75 0.29
CA ILE A 7 12.08 -4.15 0.24
C ILE A 7 11.72 -3.59 1.60
N LYS A 8 11.26 -2.35 1.63
CA LYS A 8 10.79 -1.68 2.84
C LYS A 8 9.34 -1.24 2.63
N VAL A 9 8.55 -1.38 3.67
CA VAL A 9 7.16 -0.91 3.69
C VAL A 9 7.03 0.13 4.78
N ILE A 10 6.59 1.32 4.42
CA ILE A 10 6.40 2.45 5.35
C ILE A 10 4.92 2.76 5.45
N GLY A 11 4.35 2.52 6.61
CA GLY A 11 2.98 2.95 6.95
C GLY A 11 3.02 4.38 7.47
N VAL A 12 2.24 5.27 6.86
CA VAL A 12 2.23 6.69 7.19
C VAL A 12 0.89 7.09 7.80
N GLY A 13 0.93 7.69 8.97
CA GLY A 13 -0.27 8.09 9.71
C GLY A 13 -1.00 6.91 10.34
N GLY A 14 -2.20 7.13 10.84
CA GLY A 14 -2.98 6.12 11.55
C GLY A 14 -3.39 4.93 10.67
N GLY A 15 -3.93 5.20 9.49
CA GLY A 15 -4.35 4.15 8.55
C GLY A 15 -3.19 3.31 8.05
N GLY A 16 -2.08 3.96 7.70
CA GLY A 16 -0.86 3.28 7.27
C GLY A 16 -0.24 2.44 8.39
N SER A 17 -0.23 2.97 9.61
CA SER A 17 0.27 2.24 10.78
C SER A 17 -0.56 0.99 11.08
N ASN A 18 -1.88 1.08 10.97
CA ASN A 18 -2.78 -0.06 11.17
C ASN A 18 -2.56 -1.13 10.09
N ALA A 19 -2.40 -0.73 8.84
CA ALA A 19 -2.12 -1.65 7.75
C ALA A 19 -0.80 -2.39 7.95
N VAL A 20 0.25 -1.69 8.35
CA VAL A 20 1.56 -2.29 8.65
C VAL A 20 1.47 -3.26 9.84
N SER A 21 0.77 -2.91 10.90
CA SER A 21 0.58 -3.82 12.04
C SER A 21 -0.10 -5.11 11.61
N ARG A 22 -1.09 -5.03 10.73
CA ARG A 22 -1.74 -6.22 10.16
C ARG A 22 -0.79 -7.06 9.33
N MET A 23 0.11 -6.43 8.56
CA MET A 23 1.13 -7.14 7.78
C MET A 23 2.11 -7.89 8.68
N VAL A 24 2.56 -7.25 9.76
CA VAL A 24 3.44 -7.87 10.76
C VAL A 24 2.76 -9.06 11.42
N GLN A 25 1.51 -8.90 11.84
CA GLN A 25 0.71 -9.97 12.45
C GLN A 25 0.47 -11.14 11.49
N ALA A 26 0.35 -10.87 10.20
CA ALA A 26 0.20 -11.91 9.17
C ALA A 26 1.50 -12.70 8.91
N GLY A 27 2.61 -12.31 9.51
CA GLY A 27 3.87 -13.03 9.40
C GLY A 27 4.58 -12.87 8.05
N ILE A 28 4.33 -11.76 7.35
CA ILE A 28 5.00 -11.49 6.07
C ILE A 28 6.51 -11.34 6.32
N SER A 29 7.31 -12.13 5.63
CA SER A 29 8.77 -12.17 5.78
C SER A 29 9.50 -11.57 4.59
N GLY A 30 10.79 -11.26 4.78
CA GLY A 30 11.66 -10.73 3.72
C GLY A 30 11.48 -9.23 3.44
N VAL A 31 10.68 -8.54 4.24
CA VAL A 31 10.38 -7.12 4.11
C VAL A 31 10.62 -6.44 5.45
N GLU A 32 11.20 -5.25 5.43
CA GLU A 32 11.33 -4.41 6.62
C GLU A 32 10.09 -3.53 6.76
N PHE A 33 9.46 -3.55 7.93
CA PHE A 33 8.28 -2.75 8.23
C PHE A 33 8.61 -1.55 9.08
N MET A 34 8.13 -0.39 8.67
CA MET A 34 8.32 0.88 9.34
C MET A 34 7.00 1.62 9.45
N VAL A 35 6.85 2.42 10.48
CA VAL A 35 5.72 3.35 10.61
C VAL A 35 6.22 4.75 10.90
N ALA A 36 5.61 5.73 10.26
CA ALA A 36 5.86 7.15 10.48
C ALA A 36 4.55 7.82 10.90
N ASN A 37 4.56 8.49 12.02
CA ASN A 37 3.37 9.19 12.51
C ASN A 37 3.76 10.41 13.32
N THR A 38 2.83 11.34 13.45
CA THR A 38 2.92 12.50 14.35
C THR A 38 2.29 12.21 15.71
N ASP A 39 1.57 11.10 15.83
CA ASP A 39 0.91 10.65 17.05
C ASP A 39 1.77 9.61 17.76
N ALA A 40 2.39 10.01 18.87
CA ALA A 40 3.28 9.16 19.65
C ALA A 40 2.56 7.97 20.29
N GLN A 41 1.29 8.10 20.66
CA GLN A 41 0.52 6.99 21.22
C GLN A 41 0.26 5.92 20.17
N ALA A 42 -0.11 6.32 18.96
CA ALA A 42 -0.32 5.40 17.86
C ALA A 42 0.97 4.64 17.53
N LEU A 43 2.12 5.33 17.56
CA LEU A 43 3.43 4.70 17.35
C LEU A 43 3.74 3.65 18.42
N MET A 44 3.46 3.93 19.68
CA MET A 44 3.70 2.98 20.76
C MET A 44 2.89 1.69 20.60
N MET A 45 1.72 1.77 20.02
CA MET A 45 0.83 0.63 19.82
C MET A 45 1.11 -0.15 18.55
N SER A 46 1.99 0.34 17.68
CA SER A 46 2.34 -0.34 16.44
C SER A 46 3.24 -1.54 16.68
N ASP A 47 3.04 -2.59 15.90
CA ASP A 47 3.86 -3.81 15.91
C ASP A 47 5.12 -3.70 15.03
N ALA A 48 5.32 -2.57 14.34
CA ALA A 48 6.49 -2.37 13.50
C ALA A 48 7.77 -2.25 14.33
N GLU A 49 8.87 -2.81 13.84
CA GLU A 49 10.17 -2.72 14.51
C GLU A 49 10.75 -1.32 14.45
N VAL A 50 10.53 -0.61 13.33
CA VAL A 50 11.04 0.75 13.13
C VAL A 50 9.88 1.73 13.20
N LYS A 51 10.02 2.71 14.09
CA LYS A 51 8.99 3.73 14.34
C LYS A 51 9.64 5.10 14.27
N ILE A 52 9.03 6.00 13.48
CA ILE A 52 9.53 7.37 13.33
C ILE A 52 8.46 8.33 13.84
N ASP A 53 8.80 9.09 14.88
CA ASP A 53 7.99 10.19 15.38
C ASP A 53 8.36 11.46 14.59
N ILE A 54 7.64 11.69 13.49
CA ILE A 54 7.94 12.81 12.60
C ILE A 54 7.41 14.12 13.15
N GLY A 55 8.21 15.17 13.02
CA GLY A 55 7.84 16.51 13.42
C GLY A 55 7.66 16.69 14.93
N ARG A 56 8.30 15.88 15.75
CA ARG A 56 8.17 15.88 17.21
C ARG A 56 8.40 17.26 17.83
N GLU A 57 9.31 18.03 17.28
CA GLU A 57 9.68 19.35 17.79
C GLU A 57 8.51 20.33 17.84
N PHE A 58 7.56 20.23 16.92
CA PHE A 58 6.40 21.12 16.88
C PHE A 58 5.06 20.44 17.10
N THR A 59 4.90 19.14 16.80
CA THR A 59 3.65 18.42 17.12
C THR A 59 3.61 17.90 18.54
N ARG A 60 4.78 17.74 19.19
CA ARG A 60 4.95 17.14 20.52
C ARG A 60 4.36 15.74 20.64
N GLY A 61 4.23 15.02 19.53
CA GLY A 61 3.62 13.69 19.51
C GLY A 61 2.09 13.70 19.64
N LEU A 62 1.45 14.85 19.45
CA LEU A 62 -0.01 15.01 19.61
C LEU A 62 -0.79 14.88 18.30
N GLY A 63 -0.12 14.55 17.22
CA GLY A 63 -0.75 14.37 15.91
C GLY A 63 -0.77 15.65 15.07
N ALA A 64 -1.34 15.55 13.87
CA ALA A 64 -1.39 16.66 12.91
C ALA A 64 -2.71 17.44 12.95
N GLY A 65 -3.65 17.07 13.82
CA GLY A 65 -4.94 17.75 13.91
C GLY A 65 -5.78 17.71 12.62
N SER A 66 -5.65 16.65 11.86
CA SER A 66 -6.31 16.48 10.54
C SER A 66 -5.88 17.52 9.50
N ASP A 67 -4.74 18.17 9.70
CA ASP A 67 -4.21 19.16 8.76
C ASP A 67 -3.06 18.56 7.93
N PRO A 68 -3.25 18.35 6.62
CA PRO A 68 -2.19 17.80 5.77
C PRO A 68 -0.93 18.65 5.71
N GLU A 69 -1.02 19.97 5.89
CA GLU A 69 0.15 20.84 5.90
C GLU A 69 1.04 20.56 7.11
N VAL A 70 0.44 20.29 8.27
CA VAL A 70 1.20 19.88 9.47
C VAL A 70 1.89 18.54 9.21
N GLY A 71 1.21 17.59 8.58
CA GLY A 71 1.80 16.30 8.19
C GLY A 71 2.98 16.48 7.24
N ARG A 72 2.85 17.34 6.25
CA ARG A 72 3.92 17.66 5.30
C ARG A 72 5.14 18.27 6.00
N GLU A 73 4.93 19.28 6.82
CA GLU A 73 6.00 19.94 7.59
C GLU A 73 6.69 18.97 8.54
N ALA A 74 5.92 18.07 9.17
CA ALA A 74 6.46 17.04 10.04
C ALA A 74 7.45 16.14 9.29
N ALA A 75 7.09 15.66 8.10
CA ALA A 75 7.97 14.84 7.30
C ALA A 75 9.20 15.62 6.81
N GLU A 76 9.02 16.87 6.40
CA GLU A 76 10.14 17.72 5.97
C GLU A 76 11.13 17.97 7.11
N SER A 77 10.67 18.19 8.33
CA SER A 77 11.55 18.37 9.48
C SER A 77 12.32 17.10 9.87
N SER A 78 11.82 15.94 9.49
CA SER A 78 12.45 14.63 9.74
C SER A 78 13.14 14.05 8.51
N ARG A 79 13.36 14.84 7.48
CA ARG A 79 13.91 14.40 6.18
C ARG A 79 15.20 13.61 6.34
N ALA A 80 16.16 14.08 7.13
CA ALA A 80 17.43 13.40 7.33
C ALA A 80 17.28 11.99 7.93
N GLU A 81 16.39 11.85 8.89
CA GLU A 81 16.08 10.56 9.52
C GLU A 81 15.41 9.61 8.52
N ILE A 82 14.48 10.11 7.72
CA ILE A 82 13.80 9.32 6.69
C ILE A 82 14.81 8.88 5.61
N GLU A 83 15.71 9.75 5.20
CA GLU A 83 16.76 9.43 4.23
C GLU A 83 17.63 8.25 4.70
N GLU A 84 18.01 8.24 5.97
CA GLU A 84 18.78 7.13 6.55
C GLU A 84 18.00 5.82 6.52
N LEU A 85 16.71 5.87 6.81
CA LEU A 85 15.86 4.69 6.90
C LEU A 85 15.57 4.04 5.54
N VAL A 86 15.51 4.82 4.47
CA VAL A 86 15.28 4.29 3.11
C VAL A 86 16.56 4.01 2.35
N ALA A 87 17.71 4.41 2.88
CA ALA A 87 19.00 4.20 2.22
C ALA A 87 19.25 2.72 1.92
N GLY A 88 19.67 2.43 0.70
CA GLY A 88 19.99 1.07 0.26
C GLY A 88 18.77 0.20 -0.05
N ALA A 89 17.55 0.71 0.04
CA ALA A 89 16.37 -0.01 -0.40
C ALA A 89 16.31 -0.09 -1.93
N ASP A 90 15.95 -1.25 -2.44
CA ASP A 90 15.67 -1.43 -3.88
C ASP A 90 14.24 -1.03 -4.21
N MET A 91 13.33 -1.26 -3.26
CA MET A 91 11.92 -0.95 -3.39
C MET A 91 11.36 -0.44 -2.07
N VAL A 92 10.53 0.59 -2.15
CA VAL A 92 9.81 1.15 -1.00
C VAL A 92 8.32 1.23 -1.34
N PHE A 93 7.51 0.57 -0.51
CA PHE A 93 6.07 0.77 -0.50
C PHE A 93 5.71 1.84 0.51
N ILE A 94 4.85 2.76 0.10
CA ILE A 94 4.29 3.77 0.99
C ILE A 94 2.80 3.51 1.07
N THR A 95 2.32 3.20 2.26
CA THR A 95 0.91 2.93 2.49
C THR A 95 0.31 3.93 3.46
N ALA A 96 -0.85 4.46 3.12
CA ALA A 96 -1.53 5.47 3.91
C ALA A 96 -3.04 5.42 3.67
N GLY A 97 -3.80 5.81 4.68
CA GLY A 97 -5.20 6.19 4.49
C GLY A 97 -5.24 7.68 4.16
N GLU A 98 -5.69 8.02 2.97
CA GLU A 98 -5.78 9.41 2.55
C GLU A 98 -7.01 10.10 3.14
N GLY A 99 -6.90 11.40 3.39
CA GLY A 99 -7.97 12.23 3.92
C GLY A 99 -7.69 12.86 5.28
N GLY A 100 -6.77 12.30 6.08
CA GLY A 100 -6.33 12.86 7.35
C GLY A 100 -5.19 13.84 7.19
N GLY A 101 -4.51 14.12 8.30
CA GLY A 101 -3.38 15.08 8.30
C GLY A 101 -2.05 14.42 7.97
N THR A 102 -1.64 13.44 8.76
CA THR A 102 -0.30 12.85 8.65
C THR A 102 -0.12 12.05 7.36
N GLY A 103 -0.99 11.09 7.10
CA GLY A 103 -0.88 10.25 5.90
C GLY A 103 -0.95 11.08 4.62
N THR A 104 -1.92 11.95 4.53
CA THR A 104 -2.15 12.80 3.35
C THR A 104 -0.98 13.74 3.07
N GLY A 105 -0.44 14.37 4.12
CA GLY A 105 0.62 15.37 3.98
C GLY A 105 2.02 14.79 3.93
N ALA A 106 2.32 13.79 4.73
CA ALA A 106 3.66 13.22 4.86
C ALA A 106 4.01 12.22 3.76
N ALA A 107 3.05 11.46 3.24
CA ALA A 107 3.31 10.42 2.24
C ALA A 107 4.03 10.95 1.00
N PRO A 108 3.63 12.10 0.39
CA PRO A 108 4.37 12.64 -0.76
C PRO A 108 5.83 12.97 -0.47
N VAL A 109 6.13 13.49 0.73
CA VAL A 109 7.49 13.81 1.14
C VAL A 109 8.33 12.54 1.28
N ILE A 110 7.79 11.54 1.94
CA ILE A 110 8.47 10.24 2.12
C ILE A 110 8.69 9.57 0.75
N ALA A 111 7.74 9.66 -0.15
CA ALA A 111 7.86 9.15 -1.52
C ALA A 111 8.99 9.83 -2.29
N GLU A 112 9.06 11.15 -2.23
CA GLU A 112 10.13 11.92 -2.86
C GLU A 112 11.50 11.50 -2.36
N ILE A 113 11.64 11.37 -1.04
CA ILE A 113 12.90 10.93 -0.40
C ILE A 113 13.27 9.52 -0.86
N SER A 114 12.33 8.61 -0.88
CA SER A 114 12.56 7.22 -1.28
C SER A 114 12.99 7.11 -2.74
N ARG A 115 12.34 7.86 -3.62
CA ARG A 115 12.67 7.89 -5.05
C ARG A 115 14.03 8.53 -5.31
N ALA A 116 14.35 9.61 -4.61
CA ALA A 116 15.65 10.26 -4.68
C ALA A 116 16.79 9.36 -4.18
N ALA A 117 16.51 8.45 -3.26
CA ALA A 117 17.46 7.45 -2.78
C ALA A 117 17.68 6.29 -3.77
N GLY A 118 16.98 6.28 -4.91
CA GLY A 118 17.12 5.27 -5.95
C GLY A 118 16.17 4.08 -5.83
N ALA A 119 15.27 4.08 -4.86
CA ALA A 119 14.30 3.00 -4.68
C ALA A 119 13.15 3.09 -5.69
N LEU A 120 12.73 1.94 -6.23
CA LEU A 120 11.44 1.84 -6.90
C LEU A 120 10.36 2.14 -5.86
N THR A 121 9.60 3.22 -6.05
CA THR A 121 8.66 3.73 -5.06
C THR A 121 7.23 3.51 -5.50
N VAL A 122 6.50 2.74 -4.72
CA VAL A 122 5.10 2.36 -4.99
C VAL A 122 4.22 2.87 -3.86
N GLY A 123 3.24 3.70 -4.21
CA GLY A 123 2.21 4.11 -3.27
C GLY A 123 1.01 3.17 -3.36
N ILE A 124 0.52 2.71 -2.23
CA ILE A 124 -0.74 1.97 -2.12
C ILE A 124 -1.55 2.64 -1.02
N VAL A 125 -2.60 3.35 -1.40
CA VAL A 125 -3.36 4.19 -0.48
C VAL A 125 -4.85 3.97 -0.64
N THR A 126 -5.61 4.37 0.38
CA THR A 126 -7.07 4.28 0.36
C THR A 126 -7.71 5.66 0.26
N ARG A 127 -8.82 5.76 -0.49
CA ARG A 127 -9.76 6.89 -0.39
C ARG A 127 -10.68 6.66 0.79
N PRO A 128 -11.06 7.73 1.52
CA PRO A 128 -11.95 7.58 2.66
C PRO A 128 -13.35 7.11 2.25
N PHE A 129 -14.07 6.50 3.19
CA PHE A 129 -15.48 6.21 3.03
C PHE A 129 -16.28 7.51 2.98
N ASN A 130 -17.44 7.49 2.30
CA ASN A 130 -18.31 8.68 2.20
C ASN A 130 -18.75 9.19 3.57
N PHE A 131 -18.99 8.31 4.55
CA PHE A 131 -19.38 8.70 5.89
C PHE A 131 -18.32 9.48 6.66
N GLU A 132 -17.04 9.44 6.23
CA GLU A 132 -15.97 10.22 6.86
C GLU A 132 -16.06 11.72 6.55
N GLY A 133 -16.89 12.08 5.58
CA GLY A 133 -17.25 13.46 5.29
C GLY A 133 -16.53 14.09 4.10
N ARG A 134 -17.10 15.17 3.62
CA ARG A 134 -16.64 15.88 2.42
C ARG A 134 -15.24 16.46 2.59
N ARG A 135 -14.92 16.99 3.77
CA ARG A 135 -13.61 17.57 4.05
C ARG A 135 -12.50 16.55 3.85
N ARG A 136 -12.68 15.34 4.39
CA ARG A 136 -11.70 14.26 4.25
C ARG A 136 -11.58 13.80 2.80
N ALA A 137 -12.70 13.75 2.08
CA ALA A 137 -12.70 13.39 0.66
C ALA A 137 -11.89 14.40 -0.18
N LEU A 138 -12.08 15.69 0.05
CA LEU A 138 -11.34 16.74 -0.65
C LEU A 138 -9.84 16.73 -0.31
N GLN A 139 -9.52 16.55 0.97
CA GLN A 139 -8.12 16.42 1.40
C GLN A 139 -7.46 15.21 0.78
N ALA A 140 -8.19 14.09 0.71
CA ALA A 140 -7.69 12.87 0.08
C ALA A 140 -7.36 13.08 -1.40
N GLU A 141 -8.24 13.70 -2.17
CA GLU A 141 -8.00 13.96 -3.59
C GLU A 141 -6.78 14.86 -3.82
N ALA A 142 -6.61 15.90 -3.01
CA ALA A 142 -5.45 16.77 -3.07
C ALA A 142 -4.15 16.02 -2.72
N GLY A 143 -4.19 15.19 -1.70
CA GLY A 143 -3.04 14.38 -1.29
C GLY A 143 -2.66 13.30 -2.30
N ILE A 144 -3.65 12.62 -2.86
CA ILE A 144 -3.46 11.61 -3.92
C ILE A 144 -2.80 12.24 -5.15
N SER A 145 -3.27 13.43 -5.55
CA SER A 145 -2.69 14.16 -6.68
C SER A 145 -1.21 14.49 -6.46
N LYS A 146 -0.85 14.94 -5.27
CA LYS A 146 0.55 15.22 -4.89
C LYS A 146 1.39 13.94 -4.84
N LEU A 147 0.85 12.88 -4.24
CA LEU A 147 1.55 11.62 -4.12
C LEU A 147 1.84 10.99 -5.49
N ARG A 148 0.89 11.09 -6.42
CA ARG A 148 1.05 10.55 -7.78
C ARG A 148 2.28 11.12 -8.48
N GLU A 149 2.60 12.38 -8.24
CA GLU A 149 3.78 13.04 -8.81
C GLU A 149 5.10 12.56 -8.21
N LYS A 150 5.06 11.97 -7.02
CA LYS A 150 6.25 11.62 -6.22
C LYS A 150 6.60 10.13 -6.24
N VAL A 151 5.70 9.28 -6.72
CA VAL A 151 5.91 7.83 -6.79
C VAL A 151 6.16 7.38 -8.24
N ASP A 152 6.72 6.19 -8.41
CA ASP A 152 6.80 5.54 -9.72
C ASP A 152 5.44 5.07 -10.18
N THR A 153 4.68 4.49 -9.28
CA THR A 153 3.28 4.12 -9.52
C THR A 153 2.44 4.28 -8.26
N LEU A 154 1.18 4.60 -8.45
CA LEU A 154 0.21 4.77 -7.38
C LEU A 154 -0.99 3.86 -7.60
N ILE A 155 -1.27 3.04 -6.60
CA ILE A 155 -2.49 2.22 -6.53
C ILE A 155 -3.40 2.88 -5.51
N VAL A 156 -4.61 3.25 -5.93
CA VAL A 156 -5.61 3.86 -5.07
C VAL A 156 -6.76 2.88 -4.86
N ILE A 157 -7.05 2.58 -3.60
CA ILE A 157 -8.13 1.68 -3.21
C ILE A 157 -9.32 2.53 -2.78
N PRO A 158 -10.45 2.48 -3.50
CA PRO A 158 -11.64 3.23 -3.11
C PRO A 158 -12.39 2.47 -2.02
N ASN A 159 -12.26 2.91 -0.76
CA ASN A 159 -12.91 2.24 0.38
C ASN A 159 -14.42 2.05 0.20
N GLU A 160 -15.09 3.01 -0.41
CA GLU A 160 -16.53 2.92 -0.64
C GLU A 160 -16.93 1.66 -1.42
N ARG A 161 -16.08 1.19 -2.33
CA ARG A 161 -16.34 -0.04 -3.08
C ARG A 161 -16.20 -1.31 -2.24
N LEU A 162 -15.52 -1.25 -1.11
CA LEU A 162 -15.46 -2.36 -0.16
C LEU A 162 -16.82 -2.60 0.48
N LEU A 163 -17.62 -1.56 0.65
CA LEU A 163 -18.99 -1.68 1.18
C LEU A 163 -19.91 -2.41 0.19
N ALA A 164 -19.65 -2.33 -1.11
CA ALA A 164 -20.45 -3.02 -2.12
C ALA A 164 -20.34 -4.55 -2.06
N ILE A 165 -19.22 -5.06 -1.53
CA ILE A 165 -18.97 -6.50 -1.35
C ILE A 165 -19.21 -6.97 0.08
N SER A 166 -19.59 -6.06 0.98
CA SER A 166 -19.89 -6.33 2.38
C SER A 166 -21.39 -6.49 2.59
N SER A 167 -21.78 -7.15 3.68
CA SER A 167 -23.19 -7.25 4.05
C SER A 167 -23.66 -5.94 4.71
N ASP A 168 -24.99 -5.69 4.70
CA ASP A 168 -25.62 -4.55 5.35
C ASP A 168 -25.36 -4.51 6.86
N LYS A 169 -24.93 -5.63 7.43
CA LYS A 169 -24.62 -5.77 8.86
C LYS A 169 -23.15 -5.53 9.19
N THR A 170 -22.34 -5.10 8.20
CA THR A 170 -20.93 -4.84 8.42
C THR A 170 -20.75 -3.69 9.39
N SER A 171 -20.03 -3.92 10.49
CA SER A 171 -19.70 -2.88 11.45
C SER A 171 -18.69 -1.89 10.88
N LEU A 172 -18.64 -0.70 11.46
CA LEU A 172 -17.64 0.32 11.13
C LEU A 172 -16.21 -0.23 11.29
N LEU A 173 -15.97 -0.94 12.39
CA LEU A 173 -14.67 -1.55 12.67
C LEU A 173 -14.29 -2.59 11.61
N ALA A 174 -15.25 -3.42 11.18
CA ALA A 174 -15.02 -4.41 10.13
C ALA A 174 -14.75 -3.75 8.77
N ALA A 175 -15.40 -2.62 8.47
CA ALA A 175 -15.13 -1.87 7.24
C ALA A 175 -13.70 -1.35 7.18
N PHE A 176 -13.20 -0.76 8.27
CA PHE A 176 -11.81 -0.30 8.34
C PHE A 176 -10.82 -1.47 8.31
N ALA A 177 -11.15 -2.59 8.95
CA ALA A 177 -10.31 -3.79 8.88
C ALA A 177 -10.22 -4.34 7.44
N SER A 178 -11.30 -4.28 6.68
CA SER A 178 -11.31 -4.66 5.26
C SER A 178 -10.39 -3.76 4.42
N ALA A 179 -10.39 -2.45 4.68
CA ALA A 179 -9.50 -1.52 4.02
C ALA A 179 -8.02 -1.84 4.30
N ASP A 180 -7.69 -2.12 5.56
CA ASP A 180 -6.33 -2.53 5.94
C ASP A 180 -5.93 -3.84 5.25
N GLN A 181 -6.85 -4.80 5.15
CA GLN A 181 -6.60 -6.08 4.49
C GLN A 181 -6.29 -5.91 3.00
N VAL A 182 -6.98 -5.01 2.32
CA VAL A 182 -6.73 -4.75 0.90
C VAL A 182 -5.37 -4.09 0.68
N LEU A 183 -4.95 -3.18 1.57
CA LEU A 183 -3.60 -2.62 1.53
C LEU A 183 -2.54 -3.71 1.69
N LEU A 184 -2.75 -4.63 2.63
CA LEU A 184 -1.90 -5.81 2.82
C LEU A 184 -1.85 -6.67 1.55
N ASP A 185 -3.00 -6.97 0.95
CA ASP A 185 -3.10 -7.79 -0.26
C ASP A 185 -2.34 -7.16 -1.43
N GLY A 186 -2.37 -5.85 -1.54
CA GLY A 186 -1.61 -5.11 -2.56
C GLY A 186 -0.11 -5.26 -2.40
N VAL A 187 0.39 -5.11 -1.20
CA VAL A 187 1.82 -5.29 -0.89
C VAL A 187 2.23 -6.74 -1.12
N VAL A 188 1.48 -7.70 -0.60
CA VAL A 188 1.78 -9.14 -0.74
C VAL A 188 1.72 -9.59 -2.20
N GLY A 189 0.77 -9.07 -2.97
CA GLY A 189 0.64 -9.40 -4.39
C GLY A 189 1.90 -9.07 -5.19
N ILE A 190 2.55 -7.97 -4.87
CA ILE A 190 3.78 -7.55 -5.54
C ILE A 190 5.02 -8.20 -4.91
N THR A 191 5.14 -8.16 -3.59
CA THR A 191 6.31 -8.74 -2.90
C THR A 191 6.39 -10.25 -3.08
N GLY A 192 5.25 -10.93 -3.14
CA GLY A 192 5.18 -12.37 -3.38
C GLY A 192 5.81 -12.79 -4.70
N LEU A 193 5.70 -11.97 -5.74
CA LEU A 193 6.34 -12.22 -7.03
C LEU A 193 7.87 -12.22 -6.95
N ILE A 194 8.42 -11.41 -6.05
CA ILE A 194 9.86 -11.17 -5.92
C ILE A 194 10.49 -12.08 -4.86
N MET A 195 9.81 -12.22 -3.71
CA MET A 195 10.38 -12.80 -2.50
C MET A 195 10.00 -14.26 -2.26
N THR A 196 8.85 -14.70 -2.79
CA THR A 196 8.35 -16.05 -2.54
C THR A 196 8.72 -16.99 -3.69
N PRO A 197 9.48 -18.07 -3.43
CA PRO A 197 9.77 -19.07 -4.45
C PRO A 197 8.48 -19.74 -4.93
N GLY A 198 8.31 -19.84 -6.23
CA GLY A 198 7.16 -20.46 -6.86
C GLY A 198 7.57 -21.29 -8.06
N LEU A 199 6.60 -21.87 -8.75
CA LEU A 199 6.83 -22.64 -9.98
C LEU A 199 7.33 -21.75 -11.13
N ILE A 200 6.77 -20.53 -11.19
CA ILE A 200 7.17 -19.50 -12.15
C ILE A 200 7.51 -18.26 -11.33
N ASN A 201 8.73 -17.77 -11.49
CA ASN A 201 9.23 -16.65 -10.71
C ASN A 201 9.45 -15.44 -11.60
N THR A 202 9.17 -14.25 -11.02
CA THR A 202 9.47 -12.96 -11.63
C THR A 202 10.58 -12.32 -10.82
N ASP A 203 11.65 -11.88 -11.45
CA ASP A 203 12.72 -11.19 -10.75
C ASP A 203 12.39 -9.71 -10.49
N PHE A 204 13.17 -9.06 -9.64
CA PHE A 204 12.96 -7.66 -9.31
C PHE A 204 13.11 -6.75 -10.54
N ALA A 205 14.01 -7.08 -11.46
CA ALA A 205 14.23 -6.28 -12.66
C ALA A 205 12.98 -6.23 -13.56
N ASP A 206 12.26 -7.36 -13.67
CA ASP A 206 11.01 -7.42 -14.44
C ASP A 206 9.91 -6.58 -13.78
N VAL A 207 9.76 -6.68 -12.47
CA VAL A 207 8.80 -5.87 -11.71
C VAL A 207 9.11 -4.39 -11.86
N LYS A 208 10.37 -4.01 -11.75
CA LYS A 208 10.83 -2.63 -11.93
C LYS A 208 10.52 -2.10 -13.32
N MET A 209 10.71 -2.91 -14.35
CA MET A 209 10.43 -2.53 -15.73
C MET A 209 8.95 -2.14 -15.91
N ILE A 210 8.04 -2.85 -15.26
CA ILE A 210 6.60 -2.59 -15.38
C ILE A 210 6.18 -1.40 -14.51
N LEU A 211 6.69 -1.28 -13.29
CA LEU A 211 6.22 -0.30 -12.31
C LEU A 211 6.95 1.05 -12.37
N LYS A 212 8.18 1.11 -12.87
CA LYS A 212 8.94 2.36 -12.93
C LYS A 212 8.27 3.38 -13.86
N ASN A 213 7.97 4.55 -13.32
CA ASN A 213 7.30 5.64 -14.04
C ASN A 213 5.93 5.22 -14.65
N ALA A 214 5.26 4.25 -14.05
CA ALA A 214 3.99 3.74 -14.57
C ALA A 214 2.80 4.69 -14.30
N GLY A 215 2.93 5.61 -13.35
CA GLY A 215 1.86 6.53 -12.99
C GLY A 215 0.76 5.85 -12.20
N THR A 216 -0.45 5.79 -12.75
CA THR A 216 -1.58 5.12 -12.08
C THR A 216 -1.61 3.64 -12.43
N SER A 217 -1.73 2.80 -11.42
CA SER A 217 -1.92 1.36 -11.57
C SER A 217 -3.24 0.95 -10.90
N LEU A 218 -3.81 -0.12 -11.41
CA LEU A 218 -5.04 -0.71 -10.88
C LEU A 218 -4.71 -2.08 -10.28
N MET A 219 -5.44 -2.43 -9.23
CA MET A 219 -5.32 -3.74 -8.60
C MET A 219 -6.67 -4.42 -8.54
N GLY A 220 -6.72 -5.65 -9.00
CA GLY A 220 -7.88 -6.51 -8.87
C GLY A 220 -7.50 -7.82 -8.19
N ILE A 221 -8.40 -8.33 -7.36
CA ILE A 221 -8.21 -9.59 -6.64
C ILE A 221 -9.40 -10.49 -6.98
N GLY A 222 -9.10 -11.72 -7.35
CA GLY A 222 -10.11 -12.73 -7.63
C GLY A 222 -9.80 -14.05 -6.96
N ARG A 223 -10.83 -14.76 -6.54
CA ARG A 223 -10.74 -16.07 -5.91
C ARG A 223 -11.70 -17.04 -6.59
N GLY A 224 -11.31 -18.30 -6.67
CA GLY A 224 -12.14 -19.34 -7.25
C GLY A 224 -11.91 -20.69 -6.57
N THR A 225 -12.96 -21.50 -6.51
CA THR A 225 -12.94 -22.86 -5.95
C THR A 225 -13.71 -23.79 -6.88
N GLY A 226 -13.47 -25.10 -6.75
CA GLY A 226 -14.14 -26.13 -7.52
C GLY A 226 -13.68 -26.22 -8.97
N ASP A 227 -14.56 -26.73 -9.83
CA ASP A 227 -14.29 -26.82 -11.26
C ASP A 227 -14.16 -25.43 -11.88
N ASN A 228 -13.25 -25.24 -12.83
CA ASN A 228 -12.98 -23.94 -13.44
C ASN A 228 -12.48 -22.84 -12.46
N ARG A 229 -11.90 -23.24 -11.34
CA ARG A 229 -11.45 -22.29 -10.29
C ARG A 229 -10.51 -21.21 -10.82
N ALA A 230 -9.59 -21.53 -11.71
CA ALA A 230 -8.66 -20.57 -12.29
C ALA A 230 -9.37 -19.52 -13.15
N THR A 231 -10.29 -19.94 -14.02
CA THR A 231 -11.10 -19.05 -14.85
C THR A 231 -12.00 -18.16 -14.00
N VAL A 232 -12.62 -18.73 -12.96
CA VAL A 232 -13.46 -17.99 -12.01
C VAL A 232 -12.64 -16.93 -11.29
N ALA A 233 -11.46 -17.29 -10.78
CA ALA A 233 -10.58 -16.35 -10.09
C ALA A 233 -10.10 -15.23 -11.02
N ALA A 234 -9.68 -15.56 -12.23
CA ALA A 234 -9.22 -14.57 -13.21
C ALA A 234 -10.32 -13.59 -13.61
N ASN A 235 -11.52 -14.08 -13.91
CA ASN A 235 -12.66 -13.23 -14.22
C ASN A 235 -13.04 -12.32 -13.04
N ALA A 236 -12.99 -12.85 -11.82
CA ALA A 236 -13.23 -12.05 -10.61
C ALA A 236 -12.18 -10.96 -10.43
N ALA A 237 -10.91 -11.24 -10.74
CA ALA A 237 -9.84 -10.26 -10.64
C ALA A 237 -9.99 -9.11 -11.64
N ILE A 238 -10.25 -9.40 -12.91
CA ILE A 238 -10.39 -8.36 -13.94
C ILE A 238 -11.70 -7.57 -13.84
N ASN A 239 -12.67 -8.08 -13.10
CA ASN A 239 -13.94 -7.42 -12.82
C ASN A 239 -14.06 -7.02 -11.35
N SER A 240 -12.95 -6.98 -10.62
CA SER A 240 -12.95 -6.66 -9.20
C SER A 240 -13.59 -5.30 -8.91
N PRO A 241 -14.44 -5.18 -7.87
CA PRO A 241 -14.99 -3.89 -7.43
C PRO A 241 -13.91 -2.87 -7.04
N LEU A 242 -12.69 -3.33 -6.75
CA LEU A 242 -11.56 -2.46 -6.40
C LEU A 242 -11.03 -1.67 -7.61
N LEU A 243 -11.32 -2.10 -8.82
CA LEU A 243 -10.89 -1.41 -10.03
C LEU A 243 -11.75 -0.17 -10.26
N GLU A 244 -11.13 0.99 -10.36
CA GLU A 244 -11.81 2.26 -10.65
C GLU A 244 -12.14 2.41 -12.14
N SER A 245 -11.44 1.67 -12.98
CA SER A 245 -11.67 1.67 -14.44
C SER A 245 -11.37 0.28 -15.01
N SER A 246 -11.69 0.10 -16.30
CA SER A 246 -11.41 -1.16 -16.99
C SER A 246 -9.90 -1.40 -17.10
N VAL A 247 -9.50 -2.67 -17.08
CA VAL A 247 -8.13 -3.10 -17.36
C VAL A 247 -7.78 -3.06 -18.85
N GLU A 248 -8.76 -2.80 -19.70
CA GLU A 248 -8.53 -2.67 -21.14
C GLU A 248 -7.55 -1.56 -21.44
N GLY A 249 -6.61 -1.83 -22.33
CA GLY A 249 -5.57 -0.88 -22.70
C GLY A 249 -4.39 -0.80 -21.72
N ALA A 250 -4.35 -1.64 -20.70
CA ALA A 250 -3.20 -1.73 -19.82
C ALA A 250 -1.94 -2.10 -20.60
N ARG A 251 -0.85 -1.38 -20.37
CA ARG A 251 0.43 -1.59 -21.08
C ARG A 251 1.32 -2.61 -20.40
N GLY A 252 1.20 -2.75 -19.09
CA GLY A 252 1.93 -3.73 -18.29
C GLY A 252 1.00 -4.41 -17.31
N ILE A 253 1.24 -5.69 -17.06
CA ILE A 253 0.44 -6.50 -16.15
C ILE A 253 1.39 -7.30 -15.28
N LEU A 254 1.15 -7.24 -13.96
CA LEU A 254 1.73 -8.16 -13.01
C LEU A 254 0.64 -9.12 -12.57
N LEU A 255 0.88 -10.41 -12.74
CA LEU A 255 -0.07 -11.45 -12.40
C LEU A 255 0.54 -12.36 -11.33
N ASN A 256 -0.11 -12.42 -10.18
CA ASN A 256 0.24 -13.34 -9.10
C ASN A 256 -0.85 -14.39 -8.98
N ILE A 257 -0.49 -15.65 -9.15
CA ILE A 257 -1.40 -16.79 -9.00
C ILE A 257 -0.91 -17.62 -7.83
N ALA A 258 -1.76 -17.79 -6.83
CA ALA A 258 -1.50 -18.62 -5.66
C ALA A 258 -2.59 -19.67 -5.52
N GLY A 259 -2.21 -20.87 -5.20
CA GLY A 259 -3.15 -21.98 -5.05
C GLY A 259 -2.53 -23.14 -4.27
N PRO A 260 -3.35 -24.16 -3.97
CA PRO A 260 -2.87 -25.37 -3.31
C PRO A 260 -1.93 -26.18 -4.21
N SER A 261 -1.28 -27.19 -3.64
CA SER A 261 -0.30 -28.01 -4.34
C SER A 261 -0.86 -28.80 -5.54
N ASP A 262 -2.19 -28.94 -5.63
CA ASP A 262 -2.87 -29.62 -6.73
C ASP A 262 -3.24 -28.70 -7.90
N LEU A 263 -2.78 -27.44 -7.88
CA LEU A 263 -3.02 -26.50 -8.98
C LEU A 263 -2.39 -27.01 -10.27
N GLY A 264 -3.23 -27.25 -11.29
CA GLY A 264 -2.82 -27.88 -12.54
C GLY A 264 -2.29 -26.90 -13.58
N LEU A 265 -1.37 -27.35 -14.42
CA LEU A 265 -0.80 -26.56 -15.50
C LEU A 265 -1.88 -26.06 -16.47
N PHE A 266 -2.85 -26.93 -16.83
CA PHE A 266 -3.93 -26.55 -17.73
C PHE A 266 -4.85 -25.48 -17.13
N GLU A 267 -5.10 -25.54 -15.82
CA GLU A 267 -5.88 -24.53 -15.12
C GLU A 267 -5.25 -23.14 -15.25
N VAL A 268 -3.94 -23.05 -15.05
CA VAL A 268 -3.21 -21.79 -15.11
C VAL A 268 -3.12 -21.26 -16.53
N ASN A 269 -3.03 -22.16 -17.51
CA ASN A 269 -2.89 -21.81 -18.93
C ASN A 269 -4.23 -21.40 -19.58
N THR A 270 -5.36 -21.72 -18.98
CA THR A 270 -6.68 -21.36 -19.50
C THR A 270 -7.00 -19.90 -19.31
#